data_f9c25623496392c847aecd184ff8a9d2
#
_entry.id   f9c25623496392c847aecd184ff8a9d2
#
_cell.length_a   1.000
_cell.length_b   1.000
_cell.length_c   1.000
_cell.angle_alpha   90.00
_cell.angle_beta   90.00
_cell.angle_gamma   90.00
#
_symmetry.space_group_name_H-M   'P 1'
#
loop_
_entity.id
_entity.type
_entity.pdbx_description
1 polymer ?
#
loop_
_entity_poly.entity_id
_entity_poly.type
_entity_poly.pdbx_seq_one_letter_code
_entity_poly.pdbx_strand_id
1 'polypeptide(L)'
;MHSLKLIYFKMRALAEAPQMLMKFADMNYEYLMSWDYFDDDWEMVKPTIPFQQLPILIVDDEHQIAQSTSIMRFLQRLAGMEPQDPVVAAKADAILESAQELFRPLNPTVNFAVGKDFESKKESMLPELSSRFADLERALLNGGEKFFMGDKPIACDFTVYHHLDISRNLDPDFLCQFSRLSEFVRD
;
A
#
# COMPACT_ATOMS: atom_id res chain seq x y z
N MET A 1 -1.51 21.34 -13.46
CA MET A 1 -1.28 20.51 -12.24
C MET A 1 -2.65 19.99 -11.86
N HIS A 2 -2.82 18.69 -11.67
CA HIS A 2 -4.12 18.12 -11.31
C HIS A 2 -4.46 18.44 -9.84
N SER A 3 -5.74 18.66 -9.54
CA SER A 3 -6.24 18.61 -8.16
C SER A 3 -6.46 17.15 -7.78
N LEU A 4 -6.03 16.75 -6.59
CA LEU A 4 -6.10 15.36 -6.11
C LEU A 4 -6.79 15.31 -4.76
N LYS A 5 -7.84 14.48 -4.64
CA LYS A 5 -8.51 14.20 -3.36
C LYS A 5 -8.57 12.69 -3.14
N LEU A 6 -7.89 12.22 -2.11
CA LEU A 6 -7.92 10.81 -1.73
C LEU A 6 -8.98 10.59 -0.66
N ILE A 7 -9.99 9.79 -0.97
CA ILE A 7 -11.13 9.52 -0.09
C ILE A 7 -10.96 8.14 0.54
N TYR A 8 -10.99 8.08 1.88
CA TYR A 8 -10.88 6.83 2.62
C TYR A 8 -11.51 6.92 4.01
N PHE A 9 -11.27 5.92 4.84
CA PHE A 9 -11.61 5.88 6.26
C PHE A 9 -10.45 6.39 7.13
N LYS A 10 -10.70 6.65 8.41
CA LYS A 10 -9.68 7.09 9.36
C LYS A 10 -8.78 5.92 9.80
N MET A 11 -8.04 5.38 8.83
CA MET A 11 -7.08 4.29 9.06
C MET A 11 -5.98 4.32 8.00
N ARG A 12 -4.83 3.79 8.30
CA ARG A 12 -3.69 3.71 7.37
C ARG A 12 -4.02 2.80 6.18
N ALA A 13 -4.20 1.55 6.40
CA ALA A 13 -4.64 0.52 5.44
C ALA A 13 -4.31 0.83 3.95
N LEU A 14 -5.29 0.72 3.04
CA LEU A 14 -5.07 0.86 1.59
C LEU A 14 -4.79 2.29 1.11
N ALA A 15 -5.02 3.30 1.93
CA ALA A 15 -4.75 4.70 1.57
C ALA A 15 -3.33 5.16 1.96
N GLU A 16 -2.59 4.39 2.74
CA GLU A 16 -1.29 4.83 3.26
C GLU A 16 -0.23 4.88 2.15
N ALA A 17 -0.07 3.82 1.37
CA ALA A 17 0.92 3.80 0.29
C ALA A 17 0.70 4.91 -0.75
N PRO A 18 -0.53 5.20 -1.21
CA PRO A 18 -0.82 6.38 -2.03
C PRO A 18 -0.40 7.70 -1.39
N GLN A 19 -0.67 7.91 -0.10
CA GLN A 19 -0.27 9.13 0.61
C GLN A 19 1.25 9.26 0.70
N MET A 20 1.95 8.14 1.00
CA MET A 20 3.41 8.12 1.05
C MET A 20 4.02 8.51 -0.29
N LEU A 21 3.53 7.95 -1.40
CA LEU A 21 4.00 8.28 -2.73
C LEU A 21 3.75 9.76 -3.06
N MET A 22 2.52 10.26 -2.85
CA MET A 22 2.20 11.67 -3.09
C MET A 22 3.07 12.60 -2.25
N LYS A 23 3.30 12.26 -0.99
CA LYS A 23 4.16 13.04 -0.10
C LYS A 23 5.62 13.04 -0.55
N PHE A 24 6.14 11.89 -0.95
CA PHE A 24 7.50 11.74 -1.49
C PHE A 24 7.71 12.54 -2.78
N ALA A 25 6.71 12.54 -3.67
CA ALA A 25 6.73 13.26 -4.94
C ALA A 25 6.35 14.75 -4.82
N ASP A 26 6.20 15.28 -3.61
CA ASP A 26 5.80 16.66 -3.31
C ASP A 26 4.51 17.09 -4.04
N MET A 27 3.55 16.16 -4.15
CA MET A 27 2.24 16.43 -4.73
C MET A 27 1.32 17.11 -3.73
N ASN A 28 0.60 18.14 -4.18
CA ASN A 28 -0.50 18.69 -3.42
C ASN A 28 -1.73 17.79 -3.55
N TYR A 29 -2.30 17.38 -2.41
CA TYR A 29 -3.52 16.59 -2.36
C TYR A 29 -4.29 16.86 -1.07
N GLU A 30 -5.59 16.57 -1.10
CA GLU A 30 -6.44 16.51 0.08
C GLU A 30 -6.69 15.06 0.48
N TYR A 31 -6.59 14.76 1.78
CA TYR A 31 -7.01 13.47 2.32
C TYR A 31 -8.30 13.67 3.10
N LEU A 32 -9.39 13.10 2.60
CA LEU A 32 -10.73 13.33 3.12
C LEU A 32 -11.34 12.01 3.62
N MET A 33 -11.98 12.09 4.77
CA MET A 33 -12.77 10.96 5.27
C MET A 33 -14.03 10.81 4.41
N SER A 34 -14.48 9.57 4.21
CA SER A 34 -15.66 9.30 3.40
C SER A 34 -16.89 10.06 3.87
N TRP A 35 -17.13 10.13 5.18
CA TRP A 35 -18.26 10.86 5.76
C TRP A 35 -18.17 12.38 5.62
N ASP A 36 -16.96 12.95 5.55
CA ASP A 36 -16.76 14.38 5.34
C ASP A 36 -16.91 14.76 3.86
N TYR A 37 -16.56 13.86 2.95
CA TYR A 37 -16.62 14.10 1.51
C TYR A 37 -18.02 13.90 0.93
N PHE A 38 -18.71 12.82 1.34
CA PHE A 38 -20.02 12.49 0.79
C PHE A 38 -21.19 13.10 1.56
N ASP A 39 -20.95 13.58 2.79
CA ASP A 39 -21.98 14.12 3.70
C ASP A 39 -23.16 13.15 3.91
N ASP A 40 -22.87 11.83 3.93
CA ASP A 40 -23.86 10.77 4.09
C ASP A 40 -23.23 9.51 4.70
N ASP A 41 -24.06 8.60 5.18
CA ASP A 41 -23.64 7.32 5.73
C ASP A 41 -23.03 6.41 4.64
N TRP A 42 -21.99 5.68 4.99
CA TRP A 42 -21.27 4.79 4.07
C TRP A 42 -22.19 3.80 3.34
N GLU A 43 -23.18 3.23 4.01
CA GLU A 43 -24.09 2.26 3.39
C GLU A 43 -24.96 2.90 2.29
N MET A 44 -25.25 4.20 2.38
CA MET A 44 -25.96 4.95 1.34
C MET A 44 -25.04 5.33 0.18
N VAL A 45 -23.80 5.67 0.47
CA VAL A 45 -22.79 6.08 -0.52
C VAL A 45 -22.21 4.91 -1.28
N LYS A 46 -21.97 3.80 -0.62
CA LYS A 46 -21.29 2.61 -1.16
C LYS A 46 -21.80 2.14 -2.53
N PRO A 47 -23.12 2.09 -2.81
CA PRO A 47 -23.63 1.68 -4.13
C PRO A 47 -23.26 2.64 -5.28
N THR A 48 -22.90 3.90 -4.96
CA THR A 48 -22.54 4.93 -5.95
C THR A 48 -21.05 4.91 -6.30
N ILE A 49 -20.23 4.19 -5.52
CA ILE A 49 -18.78 4.14 -5.66
C ILE A 49 -18.38 2.99 -6.60
N PRO A 50 -17.41 3.19 -7.50
CA PRO A 50 -16.87 2.13 -8.34
C PRO A 50 -16.40 0.93 -7.49
N PHE A 51 -16.85 -0.28 -7.86
CA PHE A 51 -16.59 -1.53 -7.12
C PHE A 51 -17.05 -1.53 -5.66
N GLN A 52 -17.81 -0.51 -5.23
CA GLN A 52 -18.32 -0.36 -3.85
C GLN A 52 -17.22 -0.43 -2.77
N GLN A 53 -16.05 0.11 -3.09
CA GLN A 53 -14.85 0.04 -2.25
C GLN A 53 -14.09 1.38 -2.23
N LEU A 54 -13.46 1.64 -1.10
CA LEU A 54 -12.49 2.71 -0.93
C LEU A 54 -11.07 2.08 -0.75
N PRO A 55 -10.00 2.82 -1.07
CA PRO A 55 -9.95 4.24 -1.44
C PRO A 55 -10.41 4.50 -2.88
N ILE A 56 -10.85 5.75 -3.10
CA ILE A 56 -10.93 6.34 -4.44
C ILE A 56 -10.07 7.60 -4.47
N LEU A 57 -9.48 7.88 -5.63
CA LEU A 57 -8.81 9.14 -5.92
C LEU A 57 -9.69 9.95 -6.87
N ILE A 58 -10.07 11.13 -6.45
CA ILE A 58 -10.76 12.12 -7.30
C ILE A 58 -9.70 12.99 -7.96
N VAL A 59 -9.75 13.10 -9.27
CA VAL A 59 -8.84 13.92 -10.07
C VAL A 59 -9.65 15.01 -10.76
N ASP A 60 -9.25 16.26 -10.56
CA ASP A 60 -9.86 17.48 -11.13
C ASP A 60 -11.37 17.62 -10.85
N ASP A 61 -11.82 17.09 -9.71
CA ASP A 61 -13.22 17.05 -9.28
C ASP A 61 -14.19 16.32 -10.26
N GLU A 62 -13.64 15.61 -11.25
CA GLU A 62 -14.40 14.98 -12.33
C GLU A 62 -14.19 13.46 -12.40
N HIS A 63 -12.94 13.01 -12.25
CA HIS A 63 -12.59 11.62 -12.51
C HIS A 63 -12.39 10.83 -11.22
N GLN A 64 -13.02 9.67 -11.12
CA GLN A 64 -12.88 8.75 -10.00
C GLN A 64 -11.99 7.56 -10.40
N ILE A 65 -10.84 7.42 -9.74
CA ILE A 65 -9.97 6.25 -9.88
C ILE A 65 -10.14 5.38 -8.65
N ALA A 66 -10.64 4.17 -8.85
CA ALA A 66 -10.79 3.17 -7.80
C ALA A 66 -9.65 2.14 -7.83
N GLN A 67 -9.57 1.31 -6.80
CA GLN A 67 -8.55 0.29 -6.55
C GLN A 67 -7.18 0.90 -6.20
N SER A 68 -6.68 0.56 -5.01
CA SER A 68 -5.43 1.13 -4.48
C SER A 68 -4.23 0.93 -5.41
N THR A 69 -4.10 -0.24 -6.05
CA THR A 69 -3.01 -0.51 -7.01
C THR A 69 -3.15 0.31 -8.29
N SER A 70 -4.38 0.57 -8.78
CA SER A 70 -4.62 1.47 -9.91
C SER A 70 -4.30 2.92 -9.56
N ILE A 71 -4.64 3.35 -8.34
CA ILE A 71 -4.26 4.67 -7.80
C ILE A 71 -2.74 4.78 -7.74
N MET A 72 -2.03 3.77 -7.23
CA MET A 72 -0.57 3.77 -7.17
C MET A 72 0.07 3.92 -8.56
N ARG A 73 -0.41 3.18 -9.58
CA ARG A 73 0.08 3.30 -10.95
C ARG A 73 -0.18 4.68 -11.56
N PHE A 74 -1.37 5.23 -11.32
CA PHE A 74 -1.68 6.59 -11.78
C PHE A 74 -0.76 7.63 -11.15
N LEU A 75 -0.59 7.59 -9.83
CA LEU A 75 0.28 8.51 -9.09
C LEU A 75 1.75 8.38 -9.50
N GLN A 76 2.23 7.15 -9.71
CA GLN A 76 3.58 6.88 -10.20
C GLN A 76 3.84 7.53 -11.57
N ARG A 77 2.88 7.41 -12.52
CA ARG A 77 2.96 8.05 -13.83
C ARG A 77 2.95 9.56 -13.70
N LEU A 78 2.05 10.09 -12.91
CA LEU A 78 1.93 11.54 -12.66
C LEU A 78 3.21 12.12 -12.05
N ALA A 79 3.90 11.35 -11.20
CA ALA A 79 5.18 11.70 -10.60
C ALA A 79 6.38 11.54 -11.54
N GLY A 80 6.21 10.98 -12.73
CA GLY A 80 7.33 10.64 -13.62
C GLY A 80 8.25 9.54 -13.08
N MET A 81 7.74 8.69 -12.18
CA MET A 81 8.48 7.61 -11.51
C MET A 81 8.28 6.25 -12.19
N GLU A 82 7.49 6.17 -13.26
CA GLU A 82 7.25 4.91 -13.98
C GLU A 82 8.52 4.47 -14.73
N PRO A 83 8.93 3.19 -14.60
CA PRO A 83 10.04 2.65 -15.39
C PRO A 83 9.71 2.75 -16.89
N GLN A 84 10.69 3.22 -17.70
CA GLN A 84 10.51 3.39 -19.14
C GLN A 84 10.56 2.04 -19.89
N ASP A 85 11.34 1.09 -19.38
CA ASP A 85 11.40 -0.26 -19.93
C ASP A 85 10.13 -1.04 -19.51
N PRO A 86 9.34 -1.55 -20.47
CA PRO A 86 8.10 -2.26 -20.16
C PRO A 86 8.31 -3.57 -19.38
N VAL A 87 9.48 -4.20 -19.49
CA VAL A 87 9.80 -5.40 -18.70
C VAL A 87 10.07 -5.03 -17.26
N VAL A 88 10.79 -3.94 -17.01
CA VAL A 88 11.03 -3.42 -15.67
C VAL A 88 9.71 -2.96 -15.04
N ALA A 89 8.86 -2.27 -15.79
CA ALA A 89 7.54 -1.86 -15.33
C ALA A 89 6.66 -3.07 -14.94
N ALA A 90 6.66 -4.12 -15.76
CA ALA A 90 5.90 -5.36 -15.45
C ALA A 90 6.44 -6.09 -14.21
N LYS A 91 7.77 -6.10 -13.99
CA LYS A 91 8.37 -6.65 -12.76
C LYS A 91 7.98 -5.84 -11.52
N ALA A 92 8.00 -4.52 -11.63
CA ALA A 92 7.55 -3.62 -10.57
C ALA A 92 6.07 -3.85 -10.23
N ASP A 93 5.22 -4.00 -11.24
CA ASP A 93 3.81 -4.33 -11.07
C ASP A 93 3.60 -5.69 -10.38
N ALA A 94 4.39 -6.70 -10.71
CA ALA A 94 4.32 -8.00 -10.04
C ALA A 94 4.64 -7.90 -8.54
N ILE A 95 5.60 -7.05 -8.16
CA ILE A 95 5.92 -6.78 -6.75
C ILE A 95 4.78 -6.00 -6.09
N LEU A 96 4.24 -4.99 -6.76
CA LEU A 96 3.09 -4.21 -6.26
C LEU A 96 1.87 -5.10 -5.95
N GLU A 97 1.50 -5.98 -6.87
CA GLU A 97 0.39 -6.91 -6.68
C GLU A 97 0.67 -7.94 -5.58
N SER A 98 1.89 -8.50 -5.55
CA SER A 98 2.30 -9.44 -4.50
C SER A 98 2.28 -8.81 -3.11
N ALA A 99 2.73 -7.56 -2.99
CA ALA A 99 2.65 -6.81 -1.74
C ALA A 99 1.19 -6.54 -1.33
N GLN A 100 0.33 -6.20 -2.30
CA GLN A 100 -1.09 -5.95 -2.04
C GLN A 100 -1.83 -7.18 -1.48
N GLU A 101 -1.40 -8.40 -1.80
CA GLU A 101 -1.96 -9.62 -1.23
C GLU A 101 -1.79 -9.69 0.30
N LEU A 102 -0.77 -9.06 0.86
CA LEU A 102 -0.53 -8.99 2.31
C LEU A 102 -1.61 -8.20 3.06
N PHE A 103 -2.33 -7.31 2.37
CA PHE A 103 -3.39 -6.54 3.00
C PHE A 103 -4.47 -7.41 3.64
N ARG A 104 -4.87 -8.47 2.94
CA ARG A 104 -6.00 -9.32 3.36
C ARG A 104 -5.77 -10.00 4.71
N PRO A 105 -4.63 -10.64 4.99
CA PRO A 105 -4.34 -11.19 6.31
C PRO A 105 -3.98 -10.13 7.35
N LEU A 106 -3.18 -9.12 6.98
CA LEU A 106 -2.67 -8.12 7.93
C LEU A 106 -3.75 -7.18 8.46
N ASN A 107 -4.58 -6.62 7.59
CA ASN A 107 -5.51 -5.56 7.97
C ASN A 107 -6.52 -5.97 9.05
N PRO A 108 -7.24 -7.11 8.96
CA PRO A 108 -8.16 -7.53 10.00
C PRO A 108 -7.48 -7.82 11.34
N THR A 109 -6.25 -8.29 11.31
CA THR A 109 -5.50 -8.64 12.51
C THR A 109 -4.92 -7.42 13.18
N VAL A 110 -4.16 -6.61 12.44
CA VAL A 110 -3.43 -5.46 13.02
C VAL A 110 -4.36 -4.30 13.37
N ASN A 111 -5.41 -4.04 12.60
CA ASN A 111 -6.26 -2.88 12.78
C ASN A 111 -7.55 -3.15 13.56
N PHE A 112 -8.00 -4.40 13.68
CA PHE A 112 -9.31 -4.69 14.28
C PHE A 112 -9.29 -5.77 15.37
N ALA A 113 -8.36 -6.72 15.35
CA ALA A 113 -8.30 -7.77 16.36
C ALA A 113 -7.72 -7.26 17.67
N VAL A 114 -8.24 -7.73 18.80
CA VAL A 114 -7.76 -7.38 20.14
C VAL A 114 -7.75 -8.59 21.07
N GLY A 115 -6.88 -8.58 22.07
CA GLY A 115 -6.79 -9.61 23.10
C GLY A 115 -6.60 -11.02 22.52
N LYS A 116 -7.38 -11.99 22.95
CA LYS A 116 -7.25 -13.41 22.52
C LYS A 116 -7.49 -13.59 21.01
N ASP A 117 -8.35 -12.79 20.40
CA ASP A 117 -8.58 -12.83 18.95
C ASP A 117 -7.33 -12.42 18.18
N PHE A 118 -6.64 -11.36 18.63
CA PHE A 118 -5.37 -10.94 18.07
C PHE A 118 -4.30 -12.04 18.16
N GLU A 119 -4.12 -12.64 19.34
CA GLU A 119 -3.11 -13.70 19.54
C GLU A 119 -3.37 -14.90 18.63
N SER A 120 -4.62 -15.36 18.55
CA SER A 120 -5.00 -16.50 17.70
C SER A 120 -4.78 -16.21 16.21
N LYS A 121 -5.15 -15.02 15.74
CA LYS A 121 -4.93 -14.59 14.35
C LYS A 121 -3.46 -14.42 14.05
N LYS A 122 -2.69 -13.84 14.96
CA LYS A 122 -1.23 -13.69 14.84
C LYS A 122 -0.57 -15.05 14.65
N GLU A 123 -0.83 -16.02 15.54
CA GLU A 123 -0.24 -17.37 15.45
C GLU A 123 -0.55 -18.06 14.12
N SER A 124 -1.78 -17.96 13.63
CA SER A 124 -2.18 -18.59 12.37
C SER A 124 -1.58 -17.91 11.13
N MET A 125 -1.31 -16.61 11.20
CA MET A 125 -0.87 -15.82 10.06
C MET A 125 0.65 -15.76 9.90
N LEU A 126 1.43 -15.84 10.98
CA LEU A 126 2.89 -15.71 10.92
C LEU A 126 3.57 -16.65 9.92
N PRO A 127 3.21 -17.95 9.80
CA PRO A 127 3.82 -18.86 8.81
C PRO A 127 3.56 -18.42 7.37
N GLU A 128 2.36 -17.92 7.05
CA GLU A 128 2.01 -17.42 5.72
C GLU A 128 2.79 -16.13 5.40
N LEU A 129 2.84 -15.18 6.33
CA LEU A 129 3.63 -13.95 6.18
C LEU A 129 5.11 -14.24 6.00
N SER A 130 5.67 -15.21 6.73
CA SER A 130 7.07 -15.61 6.60
C SER A 130 7.40 -16.07 5.18
N SER A 131 6.54 -16.87 4.56
CA SER A 131 6.71 -17.30 3.17
C SER A 131 6.67 -16.11 2.20
N ARG A 132 5.68 -15.22 2.34
CA ARG A 132 5.52 -14.03 1.48
C ARG A 132 6.68 -13.06 1.61
N PHE A 133 7.17 -12.84 2.83
CA PHE A 133 8.32 -11.96 3.03
C PHE A 133 9.62 -12.57 2.51
N ALA A 134 9.79 -13.89 2.56
CA ALA A 134 10.92 -14.56 1.90
C ALA A 134 10.90 -14.36 0.37
N ASP A 135 9.72 -14.32 -0.25
CA ASP A 135 9.59 -14.00 -1.68
C ASP A 135 9.97 -12.54 -1.99
N LEU A 136 9.51 -11.59 -1.16
CA LEU A 136 9.88 -10.17 -1.28
C LEU A 136 11.37 -9.95 -1.01
N GLU A 137 11.96 -10.63 -0.01
CA GLU A 137 13.41 -10.60 0.27
C GLU A 137 14.21 -11.01 -0.97
N ARG A 138 13.84 -12.14 -1.61
CA ARG A 138 14.49 -12.59 -2.85
C ARG A 138 14.30 -11.61 -3.99
N ALA A 139 13.12 -11.03 -4.14
CA ALA A 139 12.86 -10.04 -5.18
C ALA A 139 13.74 -8.79 -5.00
N LEU A 140 13.87 -8.30 -3.77
CA LEU A 140 14.70 -7.16 -3.44
C LEU A 140 16.21 -7.45 -3.67
N LEU A 141 16.69 -8.63 -3.28
CA LEU A 141 18.05 -9.08 -3.51
C LEU A 141 18.41 -9.19 -5.01
N ASN A 142 17.42 -9.56 -5.84
CA ASN A 142 17.64 -9.78 -7.28
C ASN A 142 17.37 -8.54 -8.14
N GLY A 143 16.64 -7.55 -7.61
CA GLY A 143 16.10 -6.45 -8.41
C GLY A 143 16.81 -5.13 -8.25
N GLY A 144 17.43 -4.86 -7.13
CA GLY A 144 17.95 -3.54 -6.87
C GLY A 144 19.02 -3.46 -5.79
N GLU A 145 19.73 -2.36 -5.81
CA GLU A 145 20.73 -2.06 -4.77
C GLU A 145 20.05 -1.50 -3.51
N LYS A 146 19.18 -0.53 -3.67
CA LYS A 146 18.48 0.13 -2.55
C LYS A 146 16.98 -0.19 -2.53
N PHE A 147 16.31 -0.06 -3.66
CA PHE A 147 14.90 -0.30 -3.85
C PHE A 147 14.68 -1.47 -4.82
N PHE A 148 13.43 -1.92 -4.99
CA PHE A 148 13.13 -3.11 -5.80
C PHE A 148 13.54 -2.99 -7.26
N MET A 149 13.60 -1.77 -7.83
CA MET A 149 13.97 -1.54 -9.24
C MET A 149 15.16 -0.59 -9.39
N GLY A 150 16.05 -0.48 -8.39
CA GLY A 150 17.26 0.34 -8.46
C GLY A 150 17.42 1.29 -7.28
N ASP A 151 17.97 2.49 -7.53
CA ASP A 151 18.39 3.43 -6.49
C ASP A 151 17.30 4.43 -6.06
N LYS A 152 16.16 4.43 -6.75
CA LYS A 152 15.04 5.34 -6.46
C LYS A 152 13.78 4.56 -6.22
N PRO A 153 12.95 4.97 -5.23
CA PRO A 153 11.71 4.30 -4.95
C PRO A 153 10.68 4.54 -6.06
N ILE A 154 9.86 3.53 -6.31
CA ILE A 154 8.70 3.58 -7.20
C ILE A 154 7.47 3.04 -6.47
N ALA A 155 6.31 2.92 -7.12
CA ALA A 155 5.04 2.58 -6.46
C ALA A 155 5.09 1.31 -5.61
N CYS A 156 5.75 0.24 -6.08
CA CYS A 156 5.84 -1.02 -5.33
C CYS A 156 6.59 -0.86 -4.01
N ASP A 157 7.63 0.00 -3.95
CA ASP A 157 8.42 0.22 -2.74
C ASP A 157 7.57 0.79 -1.60
N PHE A 158 6.70 1.78 -1.87
CA PHE A 158 5.81 2.35 -0.88
C PHE A 158 4.79 1.33 -0.37
N THR A 159 4.27 0.46 -1.24
CA THR A 159 3.32 -0.57 -0.86
C THR A 159 4.00 -1.65 -0.01
N VAL A 160 5.17 -2.14 -0.41
CA VAL A 160 5.95 -3.08 0.38
C VAL A 160 6.31 -2.47 1.73
N TYR A 161 6.87 -1.26 1.74
CA TYR A 161 7.23 -0.55 2.97
C TYR A 161 6.04 -0.47 3.94
N HIS A 162 4.87 -0.06 3.47
CA HIS A 162 3.68 0.03 4.30
C HIS A 162 3.34 -1.31 4.97
N HIS A 163 3.33 -2.40 4.22
CA HIS A 163 3.00 -3.71 4.77
C HIS A 163 4.08 -4.24 5.73
N LEU A 164 5.35 -3.98 5.46
CA LEU A 164 6.44 -4.30 6.38
C LEU A 164 6.33 -3.47 7.67
N ASP A 165 5.99 -2.19 7.55
CA ASP A 165 5.84 -1.29 8.70
C ASP A 165 4.68 -1.72 9.61
N ILE A 166 3.51 -2.05 9.06
CA ILE A 166 2.39 -2.53 9.88
C ILE A 166 2.64 -3.92 10.45
N SER A 167 3.45 -4.77 9.82
CA SER A 167 3.77 -6.09 10.34
C SER A 167 4.58 -6.03 11.64
N ARG A 168 5.30 -4.94 11.89
CA ARG A 168 5.97 -4.70 13.18
C ARG A 168 4.99 -4.54 14.35
N ASN A 169 3.74 -4.14 14.08
CA ASN A 169 2.68 -4.12 15.08
C ASN A 169 2.16 -5.54 15.40
N LEU A 170 2.36 -6.46 14.48
CA LEU A 170 2.03 -7.87 14.69
C LEU A 170 3.10 -8.56 15.54
N ASP A 171 4.36 -8.39 15.15
CA ASP A 171 5.53 -8.94 15.86
C ASP A 171 6.75 -8.04 15.58
N PRO A 172 7.26 -7.30 16.59
CA PRO A 172 8.39 -6.40 16.41
C PRO A 172 9.67 -7.09 15.92
N ASP A 173 9.88 -8.36 16.26
CA ASP A 173 11.06 -9.14 15.90
C ASP A 173 10.88 -9.92 14.59
N PHE A 174 9.69 -9.91 14.01
CA PHE A 174 9.36 -10.72 12.84
C PHE A 174 10.27 -10.43 11.63
N LEU A 175 10.56 -9.15 11.38
CA LEU A 175 11.43 -8.73 10.27
C LEU A 175 12.91 -9.07 10.47
N CYS A 176 13.36 -9.37 11.70
CA CYS A 176 14.77 -9.66 11.99
C CYS A 176 15.30 -10.88 11.22
N GLN A 177 14.41 -11.80 10.80
CA GLN A 177 14.77 -12.96 9.98
C GLN A 177 14.99 -12.64 8.50
N PHE A 178 14.63 -11.41 8.05
CA PHE A 178 14.75 -10.91 6.68
C PHE A 178 15.69 -9.71 6.66
N SER A 179 16.99 -9.96 6.50
CA SER A 179 18.02 -8.93 6.70
C SER A 179 17.89 -7.76 5.73
N ARG A 180 17.62 -8.05 4.46
CA ARG A 180 17.51 -7.03 3.42
C ARG A 180 16.22 -6.24 3.52
N LEU A 181 15.08 -6.87 3.85
CA LEU A 181 13.82 -6.16 4.14
C LEU A 181 13.95 -5.32 5.41
N SER A 182 14.70 -5.81 6.42
CA SER A 182 14.98 -5.03 7.62
C SER A 182 15.81 -3.78 7.35
N GLU A 183 16.76 -3.84 6.43
CA GLU A 183 17.51 -2.67 5.94
C GLU A 183 16.60 -1.72 5.16
N PHE A 184 15.84 -2.23 4.22
CA PHE A 184 14.91 -1.46 3.40
C PHE A 184 13.89 -0.63 4.22
N VAL A 185 13.45 -1.14 5.36
CA VAL A 185 12.51 -0.40 6.24
C VAL A 185 13.22 0.67 7.09
N ARG A 186 14.55 0.61 7.24
CA ARG A 186 15.33 1.61 8.00
C ARG A 186 15.81 2.77 7.14
N ASP A 187 16.04 2.54 5.87
CA ASP A 187 16.54 3.50 4.88
C ASP A 187 15.45 4.43 4.34
#